data_83cf757c52f5eb4642134232262b6492
#
_entry.id   83cf757c52f5eb4642134232262b6492
#
_cell.length_a   1.000
_cell.length_b   1.000
_cell.length_c   1.000
_cell.angle_alpha   90.00
_cell.angle_beta   90.00
_cell.angle_gamma   90.00
#
_symmetry.space_group_name_H-M   'P 1'
#
loop_
_entity.id
_entity.type
_entity.pdbx_description
1 polymer ?
#
loop_
_entity_poly.entity_id
_entity_poly.type
_entity_poly.pdbx_seq_one_letter_code
_entity_poly.pdbx_strand_id
1 'polypeptide(L)'
;MDLVAAGLDELHERIAGRFGRAEPRARVREYVSGLVTGLERKNGWTLAEWAGEVGPDGMQRLLRRADWDVDGVRDDIRAYVVEQLGEPGGVLIADDTGFLKKGTRSAGVQRQYSGTAGRTENCQAGVFLAYASA
;
A
#
# COMPACT_ATOMS: atom_id res chain seq x y z
N MET A 1 26.11 -1.13 0.20
CA MET A 1 24.92 -0.24 0.22
C MET A 1 23.71 -1.09 -0.10
N ASP A 2 22.73 -1.07 0.77
CA ASP A 2 21.52 -1.89 0.61
C ASP A 2 20.70 -1.32 -0.56
N LEU A 3 20.51 -2.10 -1.63
CA LEU A 3 19.75 -1.70 -2.82
C LEU A 3 18.30 -1.36 -2.49
N VAL A 4 17.72 -2.04 -1.49
CA VAL A 4 16.36 -1.79 -1.04
C VAL A 4 16.26 -0.41 -0.38
N ALA A 5 17.22 -0.06 0.47
CA ALA A 5 17.25 1.25 1.12
C ALA A 5 17.38 2.39 0.09
N ALA A 6 18.27 2.23 -0.89
CA ALA A 6 18.44 3.22 -1.95
C ALA A 6 17.18 3.40 -2.80
N GLY A 7 16.50 2.31 -3.16
CA GLY A 7 15.22 2.37 -3.90
C GLY A 7 14.10 3.01 -3.10
N LEU A 8 14.06 2.78 -1.78
CA LEU A 8 13.08 3.44 -0.89
C LEU A 8 13.35 4.94 -0.75
N ASP A 9 14.60 5.34 -0.67
CA ASP A 9 14.97 6.75 -0.61
C ASP A 9 14.61 7.46 -1.93
N GLU A 10 14.89 6.87 -3.08
CA GLU A 10 14.50 7.40 -4.38
C GLU A 10 12.98 7.53 -4.52
N LEU A 11 12.22 6.49 -4.15
CA LEU A 11 10.76 6.54 -4.16
C LEU A 11 10.24 7.65 -3.25
N HIS A 12 10.81 7.77 -2.03
CA HIS A 12 10.41 8.81 -1.09
C HIS A 12 10.65 10.22 -1.66
N GLU A 13 11.80 10.48 -2.27
CA GLU A 13 12.10 11.76 -2.90
C GLU A 13 11.06 12.14 -3.97
N ARG A 14 10.63 11.18 -4.78
CA ARG A 14 9.61 11.40 -5.82
C ARG A 14 8.26 11.82 -5.24
N ILE A 15 7.79 11.10 -4.23
CA ILE A 15 6.45 11.35 -3.66
C ILE A 15 6.43 12.43 -2.59
N ALA A 16 7.58 12.82 -2.03
CA ALA A 16 7.68 13.74 -0.90
C ALA A 16 6.97 15.09 -1.15
N GLY A 17 7.06 15.60 -2.38
CA GLY A 17 6.41 16.84 -2.78
C GLY A 17 4.87 16.81 -2.77
N ARG A 18 4.27 15.61 -2.73
CA ARG A 18 2.81 15.42 -2.67
C ARG A 18 2.24 15.61 -1.28
N PHE A 19 3.09 15.78 -0.26
CA PHE A 19 2.72 15.99 1.14
C PHE A 19 3.02 17.43 1.53
N GLY A 20 1.98 18.22 1.79
CA GLY A 20 2.09 19.65 2.06
C GLY A 20 2.82 19.99 3.37
N ARG A 21 2.86 19.07 4.36
CA ARG A 21 3.49 19.27 5.66
C ARG A 21 4.67 18.33 5.86
N ALA A 22 5.65 18.80 6.65
CA ALA A 22 6.86 18.03 6.95
C ALA A 22 6.60 16.73 7.70
N GLU A 23 5.65 16.72 8.67
CA GLU A 23 5.32 15.55 9.47
C GLU A 23 4.77 14.38 8.62
N PRO A 24 3.70 14.54 7.81
CA PRO A 24 3.23 13.48 6.92
C PRO A 24 4.30 13.03 5.91
N ARG A 25 5.14 13.95 5.45
CA ARG A 25 6.24 13.65 4.53
C ARG A 25 7.29 12.73 5.15
N ALA A 26 7.72 12.99 6.37
CA ALA A 26 8.63 12.10 7.09
C ALA A 26 7.96 10.75 7.38
N ARG A 27 6.71 10.79 7.82
CA ARG A 27 5.96 9.60 8.21
C ARG A 27 5.65 8.64 7.05
N VAL A 28 5.40 9.14 5.84
CA VAL A 28 5.21 8.28 4.68
C VAL A 28 6.47 7.46 4.37
N ARG A 29 7.65 8.03 4.59
CA ARG A 29 8.92 7.29 4.45
C ARG A 29 8.99 6.11 5.42
N GLU A 30 8.69 6.36 6.70
CA GLU A 30 8.63 5.31 7.73
C GLU A 30 7.56 4.26 7.42
N TYR A 31 6.38 4.70 7.01
CA TYR A 31 5.27 3.83 6.64
C TYR A 31 5.66 2.88 5.50
N VAL A 32 6.16 3.40 4.39
CA VAL A 32 6.57 2.60 3.22
C VAL A 32 7.74 1.68 3.57
N SER A 33 8.74 2.18 4.30
CA SER A 33 9.86 1.34 4.77
C SER A 33 9.37 0.19 5.64
N GLY A 34 8.45 0.43 6.56
CA GLY A 34 7.84 -0.61 7.40
C GLY A 34 7.06 -1.66 6.60
N LEU A 35 6.42 -1.27 5.49
CA LEU A 35 5.70 -2.22 4.63
C LEU A 35 6.60 -3.26 3.96
N VAL A 36 7.86 -2.93 3.69
CA VAL A 36 8.83 -3.86 3.06
C VAL A 36 9.67 -4.64 4.05
N THR A 37 9.46 -4.43 5.36
CA THR A 37 10.14 -5.22 6.40
C THR A 37 9.52 -6.61 6.56
N GLY A 38 10.21 -7.49 7.31
CA GLY A 38 9.74 -8.82 7.68
C GLY A 38 8.69 -8.87 8.79
N LEU A 39 7.99 -7.78 9.12
CA LEU A 39 6.93 -7.77 10.12
C LEU A 39 5.81 -8.75 9.73
N GLU A 40 5.42 -9.63 10.65
CA GLU A 40 4.33 -10.59 10.43
C GLU A 40 2.97 -9.90 10.17
N ARG A 41 2.73 -8.79 10.86
CA ARG A 41 1.52 -7.97 10.69
C ARG A 41 1.92 -6.54 10.36
N LYS A 42 1.31 -5.98 9.33
CA LYS A 42 1.54 -4.61 8.87
C LYS A 42 0.26 -3.80 9.11
N ASN A 43 0.15 -3.26 10.31
CA ASN A 43 -0.95 -2.39 10.72
C ASN A 43 -0.41 -1.16 11.45
N GLY A 44 -1.28 -0.18 11.76
CA GLY A 44 -0.86 1.08 12.36
C GLY A 44 -0.08 0.93 13.68
N TRP A 45 -0.33 -0.12 14.47
CA TRP A 45 0.39 -0.37 15.72
C TRP A 45 1.79 -0.90 15.46
N THR A 46 1.91 -2.00 14.70
CA THR A 46 3.20 -2.64 14.44
C THR A 46 4.14 -1.76 13.61
N LEU A 47 3.59 -0.97 12.69
CA LEU A 47 4.38 -0.01 11.92
C LEU A 47 4.86 1.16 12.79
N ALA A 48 4.03 1.66 13.71
CA ALA A 48 4.41 2.70 14.66
C ALA A 48 5.50 2.21 15.63
N GLU A 49 5.34 1.02 16.20
CA GLU A 49 6.33 0.39 17.07
C GLU A 49 7.67 0.19 16.35
N TRP A 50 7.63 -0.30 15.11
CA TRP A 50 8.82 -0.44 14.27
C TRP A 50 9.53 0.91 14.00
N ALA A 51 8.76 1.96 13.79
CA ALA A 51 9.27 3.33 13.60
C ALA A 51 9.71 4.01 14.90
N GLY A 52 9.60 3.34 16.06
CA GLY A 52 9.95 3.91 17.36
C GLY A 52 8.93 4.88 17.94
N GLU A 53 7.70 4.86 17.44
CA GLU A 53 6.61 5.70 17.94
C GLU A 53 5.90 5.07 19.14
N VAL A 54 5.41 5.91 20.05
CA VAL A 54 4.70 5.48 21.27
C VAL A 54 3.33 4.84 20.96
N GLY A 55 2.75 5.15 19.80
CA GLY A 55 1.42 4.64 19.44
C GLY A 55 1.06 4.84 17.98
N PRO A 56 -0.06 4.25 17.54
CA PRO A 56 -0.44 4.15 16.12
C PRO A 56 -1.00 5.44 15.51
N ASP A 57 -1.25 6.46 16.33
CA ASP A 57 -2.00 7.66 15.93
C ASP A 57 -1.39 8.37 14.73
N GLY A 58 -0.06 8.43 14.67
CA GLY A 58 0.67 9.02 13.56
C GLY A 58 0.43 8.29 12.25
N MET A 59 0.61 6.96 12.24
CA MET A 59 0.38 6.12 11.07
C MET A 59 -1.09 6.14 10.63
N GLN A 60 -2.02 6.10 11.58
CA GLN A 60 -3.45 6.17 11.29
C GLN A 60 -3.87 7.55 10.75
N ARG A 61 -3.27 8.63 11.26
CA ARG A 61 -3.54 9.99 10.79
C ARG A 61 -3.03 10.19 9.37
N LEU A 62 -1.86 9.65 9.03
CA LEU A 62 -1.33 9.67 7.66
C LEU A 62 -2.35 9.16 6.66
N LEU A 63 -2.99 8.01 6.96
CA LEU A 63 -3.92 7.34 6.04
C LEU A 63 -5.34 7.93 6.05
N ARG A 64 -5.76 8.60 7.14
CA ARG A 64 -7.16 9.00 7.31
C ARG A 64 -7.42 10.49 7.25
N ARG A 65 -6.44 11.33 7.63
CA ARG A 65 -6.65 12.76 7.86
C ARG A 65 -5.57 13.66 7.29
N ALA A 66 -4.39 13.14 6.98
CA ALA A 66 -3.34 13.95 6.39
C ALA A 66 -3.78 14.41 5.00
N ASP A 67 -3.55 15.68 4.71
CA ASP A 67 -3.79 16.26 3.40
C ASP A 67 -2.57 15.99 2.51
N TRP A 68 -2.79 15.21 1.47
CA TRP A 68 -1.79 14.88 0.46
C TRP A 68 -2.45 14.51 -0.87
N ASP A 69 -1.73 14.74 -1.95
CA ASP A 69 -2.17 14.48 -3.32
C ASP A 69 -2.13 12.97 -3.63
N VAL A 70 -3.25 12.29 -3.39
CA VAL A 70 -3.38 10.83 -3.57
C VAL A 70 -3.14 10.43 -5.03
N ASP A 71 -3.70 11.17 -5.98
CA ASP A 71 -3.57 10.88 -7.40
C ASP A 71 -2.15 11.11 -7.88
N GLY A 72 -1.52 12.19 -7.44
CA GLY A 72 -0.11 12.48 -7.72
C GLY A 72 0.83 11.41 -7.17
N VAL A 73 0.63 10.93 -5.93
CA VAL A 73 1.42 9.83 -5.37
C VAL A 73 1.25 8.56 -6.20
N ARG A 74 0.02 8.20 -6.58
CA ARG A 74 -0.24 7.04 -7.44
C ARG A 74 0.47 7.16 -8.78
N ASP A 75 0.42 8.33 -9.40
CA ASP A 75 1.03 8.57 -10.71
C ASP A 75 2.56 8.54 -10.64
N ASP A 76 3.16 9.11 -9.58
CA ASP A 76 4.60 9.06 -9.33
C ASP A 76 5.08 7.61 -9.08
N ILE A 77 4.33 6.81 -8.30
CA ILE A 77 4.64 5.39 -8.08
C ILE A 77 4.53 4.61 -9.39
N ARG A 78 3.48 4.85 -10.18
CA ARG A 78 3.33 4.19 -11.50
C ARG A 78 4.51 4.51 -12.42
N ALA A 79 4.90 5.78 -12.50
CA ALA A 79 6.06 6.19 -13.29
C ALA A 79 7.33 5.51 -12.81
N TYR A 80 7.56 5.44 -11.50
CA TYR A 80 8.69 4.75 -10.91
C TYR A 80 8.74 3.26 -11.28
N VAL A 81 7.60 2.56 -11.17
CA VAL A 81 7.49 1.14 -11.56
C VAL A 81 7.80 0.95 -13.05
N VAL A 82 7.25 1.80 -13.91
CA VAL A 82 7.51 1.73 -15.37
C VAL A 82 8.99 1.96 -15.69
N GLU A 83 9.62 2.92 -15.03
CA GLU A 83 11.06 3.20 -15.23
C GLU A 83 11.96 2.04 -14.77
N GLN A 84 11.61 1.39 -13.64
CA GLN A 84 12.44 0.34 -13.05
C GLN A 84 12.19 -1.06 -13.63
N LEU A 85 10.95 -1.35 -14.02
CA LEU A 85 10.51 -2.69 -14.40
C LEU A 85 9.90 -2.74 -15.82
N GLY A 86 9.62 -1.59 -16.44
CA GLY A 86 8.92 -1.53 -17.71
C GLY A 86 9.77 -2.09 -18.85
N GLU A 87 9.21 -3.06 -19.56
CA GLU A 87 9.84 -3.66 -20.75
C GLU A 87 8.79 -4.02 -21.81
N PRO A 88 9.18 -4.10 -23.10
CA PRO A 88 8.23 -4.40 -24.20
C PRO A 88 7.51 -5.74 -24.08
N GLY A 89 8.12 -6.73 -23.39
CA GLY A 89 7.54 -8.06 -23.17
C GLY A 89 6.71 -8.19 -21.90
N GLY A 90 6.61 -7.14 -21.12
CA GLY A 90 5.89 -7.14 -19.83
C GLY A 90 4.39 -7.39 -19.97
N VAL A 91 3.79 -8.06 -19.00
CA VAL A 91 2.38 -8.47 -18.99
C VAL A 91 1.66 -7.79 -17.82
N LEU A 92 0.49 -7.20 -18.11
CA LEU A 92 -0.46 -6.75 -17.10
C LEU A 92 -1.42 -7.87 -16.76
N ILE A 93 -1.55 -8.17 -15.47
CA ILE A 93 -2.41 -9.21 -14.92
C ILE A 93 -3.47 -8.52 -14.07
N ALA A 94 -4.74 -8.67 -14.47
CA ALA A 94 -5.87 -8.20 -13.68
C ALA A 94 -6.58 -9.39 -13.05
N ASP A 95 -6.75 -9.38 -11.73
CA ASP A 95 -7.39 -10.45 -10.99
C ASP A 95 -8.19 -9.91 -9.81
N ASP A 96 -9.19 -10.66 -9.35
CA ASP A 96 -9.96 -10.32 -8.17
C ASP A 96 -9.69 -11.30 -7.02
N THR A 97 -9.75 -10.77 -5.80
CA THR A 97 -9.58 -11.58 -4.59
C THR A 97 -10.69 -11.30 -3.60
N GLY A 98 -11.35 -12.36 -3.12
CA GLY A 98 -12.39 -12.28 -2.12
C GLY A 98 -11.84 -12.33 -0.69
N PHE A 99 -11.94 -11.23 0.05
CA PHE A 99 -11.58 -11.16 1.46
C PHE A 99 -12.78 -11.49 2.34
N LEU A 100 -12.74 -12.63 3.03
CA LEU A 100 -13.82 -13.02 3.94
C LEU A 100 -13.98 -12.02 5.09
N LYS A 101 -15.21 -11.64 5.38
CA LYS A 101 -15.57 -10.70 6.44
C LYS A 101 -16.61 -11.32 7.37
N LYS A 102 -16.40 -11.15 8.68
CA LYS A 102 -17.36 -11.63 9.69
C LYS A 102 -18.57 -10.71 9.85
N GLY A 103 -18.50 -9.48 9.36
CA GLY A 103 -19.54 -8.46 9.51
C GLY A 103 -20.08 -7.98 8.17
N THR A 104 -21.15 -7.21 8.20
CA THR A 104 -21.86 -6.67 7.04
C THR A 104 -21.65 -5.16 6.85
N ARG A 105 -20.83 -4.52 7.70
CA ARG A 105 -20.70 -3.05 7.74
C ARG A 105 -19.44 -2.48 7.08
N SER A 106 -18.51 -3.33 6.64
CA SER A 106 -17.33 -2.83 5.90
C SER A 106 -17.74 -2.42 4.50
N ALA A 107 -17.09 -1.39 3.98
CA ALA A 107 -17.34 -0.92 2.61
C ALA A 107 -17.18 -2.05 1.59
N GLY A 108 -18.13 -2.18 0.66
CA GLY A 108 -18.07 -3.19 -0.41
C GLY A 108 -18.30 -4.64 0.05
N VAL A 109 -18.69 -4.87 1.32
CA VAL A 109 -19.02 -6.22 1.81
C VAL A 109 -20.43 -6.61 1.40
N GLN A 110 -20.54 -7.76 0.78
CA GLN A 110 -21.83 -8.39 0.46
C GLN A 110 -21.70 -9.90 0.42
N ARG A 111 -22.84 -10.59 0.44
CA ARG A 111 -22.89 -12.04 0.28
C ARG A 111 -22.70 -12.39 -1.20
N GLN A 112 -21.58 -12.97 -1.54
CA GLN A 112 -21.22 -13.32 -2.91
C GLN A 112 -20.30 -14.57 -2.93
N TYR A 113 -20.13 -15.16 -4.10
CA TYR A 113 -19.20 -16.27 -4.25
C TYR A 113 -17.76 -15.79 -4.06
N SER A 114 -17.01 -16.50 -3.24
CA SER A 114 -15.58 -16.27 -3.04
C SER A 114 -14.80 -17.45 -3.59
N GLY A 115 -14.00 -17.23 -4.63
CA GLY A 115 -13.11 -18.24 -5.20
C GLY A 115 -12.13 -18.80 -4.16
N THR A 116 -11.62 -17.95 -3.28
CA THR A 116 -10.71 -18.34 -2.19
C THR A 116 -11.37 -19.28 -1.17
N ALA A 117 -12.66 -19.09 -0.89
CA ALA A 117 -13.41 -19.94 0.04
C ALA A 117 -14.11 -21.11 -0.65
N GLY A 118 -14.24 -21.12 -1.96
CA GLY A 118 -14.96 -22.11 -2.75
C GLY A 118 -16.47 -22.15 -2.51
N ARG A 119 -17.03 -21.07 -1.94
CA ARG A 119 -18.46 -21.01 -1.55
C ARG A 119 -18.97 -19.57 -1.46
N THR A 120 -20.29 -19.41 -1.34
CA THR A 120 -20.92 -18.11 -1.11
C THR A 120 -20.79 -17.70 0.36
N GLU A 121 -20.07 -16.59 0.59
CA GLU A 121 -19.79 -16.04 1.91
C GLU A 121 -19.91 -14.51 1.91
N ASN A 122 -19.94 -13.93 3.10
CA ASN A 122 -19.77 -12.50 3.27
C ASN A 122 -18.33 -12.15 2.95
N CYS A 123 -18.11 -11.48 1.84
CA CYS A 123 -16.77 -11.06 1.45
C CYS A 123 -16.74 -9.69 0.76
N GLN A 124 -15.57 -9.11 0.77
CA GLN A 124 -15.23 -7.90 0.05
C GLN A 124 -14.33 -8.30 -1.12
N ALA A 125 -14.74 -8.02 -2.34
CA ALA A 125 -13.89 -8.23 -3.51
C ALA A 125 -12.91 -7.05 -3.66
N GLY A 126 -11.64 -7.37 -3.84
CA GLY A 126 -10.62 -6.42 -4.25
C GLY A 126 -10.14 -6.78 -5.66
N VAL A 127 -10.14 -5.82 -6.56
CA VAL A 127 -9.55 -5.99 -7.90
C VAL A 127 -8.13 -5.47 -7.88
N PHE A 128 -7.21 -6.28 -8.33
CA PHE A 128 -5.78 -5.98 -8.35
C PHE A 128 -5.26 -5.97 -9.78
N LEU A 129 -4.34 -5.05 -10.02
CA LEU A 129 -3.55 -5.00 -11.24
C LEU A 129 -2.10 -5.25 -10.87
N ALA A 130 -1.51 -6.29 -11.40
CA ALA A 130 -0.10 -6.61 -11.25
C ALA A 130 0.62 -6.49 -12.59
N TYR A 131 1.89 -6.15 -12.52
CA TYR A 131 2.78 -6.14 -13.67
C TYR A 131 3.86 -7.21 -13.46
N ALA A 132 4.10 -8.01 -14.47
CA ALA A 132 5.19 -8.98 -14.50
C ALA A 132 6.12 -8.67 -15.69
N SER A 133 7.40 -8.51 -15.42
CA SER A 133 8.47 -8.51 -16.43
C SER A 133 8.81 -9.93 -16.83
N ALA A 134 9.40 -10.13 -18.00
CA ALA A 134 9.87 -11.43 -18.47
C ALA A 134 11.10 -11.94 -17.70
#